data_b0b6425db522a6598283a710f2f2a82a
#
_entry.id   b0b6425db522a6598283a710f2f2a82a
#
_cell.length_a   1.000
_cell.length_b   1.000
_cell.length_c   1.000
_cell.angle_alpha   90.00
_cell.angle_beta   90.00
_cell.angle_gamma   90.00
#
_symmetry.space_group_name_H-M   'P 1'
#
loop_
_entity.id
_entity.type
_entity.pdbx_description
1 polymer ?
#
loop_
_entity_poly.entity_id
_entity_poly.type
_entity_poly.pdbx_seq_one_letter_code
_entity_poly.pdbx_strand_id
1 'polypeptide(L)'
;AGLPAPAAFIQMPKGSAGRCAIYYRIMVKGEIMFLPPGVSEAFAERSGWGFGYVTWDEVRALVKPRAEDAHKGMYGHALLVCGSRGMPGAAVLSAGAALRSGCGLVTVHLPESERFPVEANFPSAMVSLDTADCFTELPADMTRYTAVGIGCGLGQDSRTVEALECLLEWCRTRKVRMVIDADALNMLSGHTGLQRLVPAGTILTPHLGELRRLVGTWRDEEEMLERANGLAARLDSVVVVKGPNSAVFNRGKCVVFNSTGNGGMAKGGSGDVLTGFLTGLLARGYEPDVAAVLGVFLHGVAGDKAAEYYGMEGMNSADLIDFLAEALKETE
;
A
#
# COMPACT_ATOMS: atom_id res chain seq x y z
N ALA A 1 -19.25 -24.37 -22.18
CA ALA A 1 -18.42 -23.45 -22.94
C ALA A 1 -17.12 -23.29 -22.18
N GLY A 2 -16.02 -23.81 -22.74
CA GLY A 2 -14.71 -23.84 -22.09
C GLY A 2 -14.09 -22.45 -22.06
N LEU A 3 -13.37 -22.16 -20.97
CA LEU A 3 -12.53 -20.95 -20.82
C LEU A 3 -11.43 -20.96 -21.91
N PRO A 4 -11.12 -19.82 -22.54
CA PRO A 4 -10.03 -19.75 -23.50
C PRO A 4 -8.68 -19.96 -22.81
N ALA A 5 -7.74 -20.58 -23.53
CA ALA A 5 -6.39 -20.86 -23.09
C ALA A 5 -5.61 -19.57 -22.73
N PRO A 6 -4.62 -19.64 -21.81
CA PRO A 6 -3.89 -18.47 -21.37
C PRO A 6 -3.15 -17.79 -22.54
N ALA A 7 -3.23 -16.47 -22.59
CA ALA A 7 -2.61 -15.65 -23.64
C ALA A 7 -1.08 -15.79 -23.62
N ALA A 8 -0.50 -15.91 -24.80
CA ALA A 8 0.92 -16.10 -25.04
C ALA A 8 1.78 -14.92 -24.52
N PHE A 9 2.88 -15.24 -23.88
CA PHE A 9 3.94 -14.31 -23.49
C PHE A 9 4.43 -13.47 -24.66
N ILE A 10 4.45 -12.16 -24.49
CA ILE A 10 5.08 -11.26 -25.47
C ILE A 10 6.39 -10.74 -24.89
N GLN A 11 7.47 -11.12 -25.55
CA GLN A 11 8.82 -10.67 -25.27
C GLN A 11 8.94 -9.16 -25.60
N MET A 12 9.34 -8.35 -24.63
CA MET A 12 9.65 -6.93 -24.82
C MET A 12 10.85 -6.75 -25.75
N PRO A 13 10.93 -5.69 -26.56
CA PRO A 13 12.11 -5.41 -27.36
C PRO A 13 13.32 -5.16 -26.46
N LYS A 14 14.44 -5.83 -26.77
CA LYS A 14 15.74 -5.63 -26.11
C LYS A 14 16.20 -4.19 -26.36
N GLY A 15 16.15 -3.33 -25.32
CA GLY A 15 16.65 -1.96 -25.44
C GLY A 15 16.23 -0.97 -24.36
N SER A 16 15.29 -1.28 -23.49
CA SER A 16 14.96 -0.45 -22.32
C SER A 16 15.38 -1.17 -21.05
N ALA A 17 16.64 -1.07 -20.67
CA ALA A 17 17.17 -1.50 -19.38
C ALA A 17 16.62 -0.60 -18.28
N GLY A 18 15.50 -1.00 -17.66
CA GLY A 18 14.86 -0.28 -16.59
C GLY A 18 13.57 -0.95 -16.13
N ARG A 19 13.68 -2.04 -15.36
CA ARG A 19 12.74 -2.49 -14.33
C ARG A 19 11.23 -2.31 -14.60
N CYS A 20 10.66 -3.00 -15.57
CA CYS A 20 9.22 -3.18 -15.69
C CYS A 20 8.92 -4.61 -16.10
N ALA A 21 9.26 -5.59 -15.24
CA ALA A 21 9.09 -7.01 -15.52
C ALA A 21 7.67 -7.54 -15.23
N ILE A 22 6.79 -6.70 -14.67
CA ILE A 22 5.51 -7.14 -14.09
C ILE A 22 4.28 -6.79 -14.96
N TYR A 23 4.44 -6.00 -16.02
CA TYR A 23 3.29 -5.35 -16.64
C TYR A 23 2.91 -5.96 -17.99
N TYR A 24 1.72 -6.54 -18.04
CA TYR A 24 1.14 -7.07 -19.26
C TYR A 24 0.47 -5.99 -20.10
N ARG A 25 0.79 -5.97 -21.37
CA ARG A 25 0.10 -5.16 -22.38
C ARG A 25 -1.19 -5.88 -22.76
N ILE A 26 -2.35 -5.29 -22.49
CA ILE A 26 -3.64 -5.76 -22.98
C ILE A 26 -3.79 -5.51 -24.50
N MET A 27 -2.86 -4.78 -25.11
CA MET A 27 -2.86 -4.56 -26.55
C MET A 27 -1.80 -5.41 -27.27
N VAL A 28 -2.23 -6.43 -27.96
CA VAL A 28 -1.45 -7.15 -28.97
C VAL A 28 -2.08 -6.88 -30.33
N LYS A 29 -1.40 -6.07 -31.16
CA LYS A 29 -1.72 -5.88 -32.60
C LYS A 29 -3.23 -5.81 -32.91
N GLY A 30 -3.93 -4.83 -32.31
CA GLY A 30 -5.31 -4.53 -32.71
C GLY A 30 -6.42 -5.37 -32.05
N GLU A 31 -6.11 -6.31 -31.17
CA GLU A 31 -7.13 -7.01 -30.37
C GLU A 31 -7.08 -6.53 -28.92
N ILE A 32 -8.12 -5.79 -28.50
CA ILE A 32 -8.32 -5.38 -27.12
C ILE A 32 -9.10 -6.48 -26.43
N MET A 33 -8.50 -7.20 -25.47
CA MET A 33 -9.21 -8.25 -24.78
C MET A 33 -10.13 -7.71 -23.68
N PHE A 34 -9.69 -6.82 -22.83
CA PHE A 34 -10.51 -6.12 -21.82
C PHE A 34 -9.77 -4.86 -21.35
N LEU A 35 -10.39 -3.69 -21.44
CA LEU A 35 -9.89 -2.48 -20.83
C LEU A 35 -10.38 -2.38 -19.39
N PRO A 36 -9.52 -1.90 -18.46
CA PRO A 36 -9.94 -1.61 -17.11
C PRO A 36 -11.06 -0.56 -17.08
N PRO A 37 -11.93 -0.57 -16.04
CA PRO A 37 -12.93 0.47 -15.88
C PRO A 37 -12.30 1.88 -15.95
N GLY A 38 -12.96 2.79 -16.67
CA GLY A 38 -12.48 4.16 -16.86
C GLY A 38 -11.39 4.35 -17.90
N VAL A 39 -11.00 3.30 -18.62
CA VAL A 39 -10.01 3.38 -19.73
C VAL A 39 -10.72 3.14 -21.04
N SER A 40 -10.80 4.18 -21.92
CA SER A 40 -11.26 4.02 -23.29
C SER A 40 -10.14 3.55 -24.21
N GLU A 41 -10.51 2.93 -25.36
CA GLU A 41 -9.54 2.57 -26.41
C GLU A 41 -8.76 3.78 -26.88
N ALA A 42 -9.44 4.89 -27.13
CA ALA A 42 -8.83 6.13 -27.57
C ALA A 42 -7.84 6.68 -26.54
N PHE A 43 -8.12 6.51 -25.24
CA PHE A 43 -7.19 6.92 -24.18
C PHE A 43 -5.97 6.00 -24.15
N ALA A 44 -6.16 4.69 -24.23
CA ALA A 44 -5.06 3.72 -24.23
C ALA A 44 -4.09 3.98 -25.39
N GLU A 45 -4.62 4.25 -26.61
CA GLU A 45 -3.81 4.60 -27.78
C GLU A 45 -3.09 5.94 -27.60
N ARG A 46 -3.83 7.00 -27.21
CA ARG A 46 -3.30 8.36 -27.05
C ARG A 46 -2.24 8.46 -25.97
N SER A 47 -2.45 7.82 -24.84
CA SER A 47 -1.54 7.89 -23.69
C SER A 47 -0.24 7.12 -23.93
N GLY A 48 -0.28 6.07 -24.74
CA GLY A 48 0.82 5.12 -24.92
C GLY A 48 1.19 4.38 -23.63
N TRP A 49 0.25 4.29 -22.67
CA TRP A 49 0.45 3.56 -21.41
C TRP A 49 0.12 2.08 -21.57
N GLY A 50 0.76 1.25 -20.75
CA GLY A 50 0.34 -0.13 -20.52
C GLY A 50 -0.72 -0.18 -19.44
N PHE A 51 -1.78 -0.97 -19.66
CA PHE A 51 -2.80 -1.25 -18.67
C PHE A 51 -2.87 -2.77 -18.46
N GLY A 52 -3.08 -3.21 -17.23
CA GLY A 52 -3.17 -4.63 -16.94
C GLY A 52 -3.88 -4.92 -15.64
N TYR A 53 -4.29 -6.18 -15.51
CA TYR A 53 -4.74 -6.77 -14.25
C TYR A 53 -3.68 -7.72 -13.73
N VAL A 54 -3.57 -7.81 -12.41
CA VAL A 54 -2.74 -8.81 -11.77
C VAL A 54 -3.47 -10.17 -11.76
N THR A 55 -2.72 -11.23 -12.03
CA THR A 55 -3.19 -12.63 -12.00
C THR A 55 -2.54 -13.40 -10.85
N TRP A 56 -3.14 -14.55 -10.46
CA TRP A 56 -2.57 -15.43 -9.46
C TRP A 56 -1.17 -15.96 -9.83
N ASP A 57 -0.93 -16.28 -11.10
CA ASP A 57 0.36 -16.79 -11.53
C ASP A 57 1.47 -15.74 -11.38
N GLU A 58 1.14 -14.46 -11.65
CA GLU A 58 2.06 -13.36 -11.41
C GLU A 58 2.31 -13.15 -9.92
N VAL A 59 1.26 -13.18 -9.09
CA VAL A 59 1.38 -13.05 -7.64
C VAL A 59 2.27 -14.13 -7.06
N ARG A 60 2.08 -15.39 -7.46
CA ARG A 60 2.93 -16.50 -7.04
C ARG A 60 4.39 -16.31 -7.46
N ALA A 61 4.63 -15.79 -8.65
CA ALA A 61 5.99 -15.49 -9.13
C ALA A 61 6.67 -14.33 -8.38
N LEU A 62 5.90 -13.44 -7.77
CA LEU A 62 6.40 -12.30 -7.00
C LEU A 62 6.73 -12.65 -5.54
N VAL A 63 6.09 -13.66 -4.97
CA VAL A 63 6.27 -14.02 -3.56
C VAL A 63 7.66 -14.59 -3.34
N LYS A 64 8.39 -14.00 -2.38
CA LYS A 64 9.71 -14.48 -1.97
C LYS A 64 9.56 -15.64 -0.99
N PRO A 65 10.11 -16.82 -1.29
CA PRO A 65 10.07 -17.96 -0.37
C PRO A 65 10.79 -17.63 0.95
N ARG A 66 10.40 -18.29 2.02
CA ARG A 66 11.06 -18.17 3.31
C ARG A 66 12.15 -19.24 3.41
N ALA A 67 13.39 -18.85 3.79
CA ALA A 67 14.47 -19.79 4.00
C ALA A 67 14.21 -20.65 5.24
N GLU A 68 14.62 -21.92 5.22
CA GLU A 68 14.42 -22.85 6.34
C GLU A 68 15.22 -22.45 7.59
N ASP A 69 16.43 -21.89 7.40
CA ASP A 69 17.34 -21.43 8.46
C ASP A 69 17.12 -19.95 8.84
N ALA A 70 15.97 -19.39 8.51
CA ALA A 70 15.66 -17.98 8.66
C ALA A 70 15.56 -17.55 10.14
N HIS A 71 16.07 -16.35 10.43
CA HIS A 71 15.86 -15.68 11.70
C HIS A 71 15.18 -14.31 11.48
N LYS A 72 14.55 -13.78 12.55
CA LYS A 72 13.73 -12.53 12.48
C LYS A 72 14.45 -11.34 11.85
N GLY A 73 15.77 -11.21 12.06
CA GLY A 73 16.56 -10.09 11.52
C GLY A 73 16.69 -10.09 9.99
N MET A 74 16.50 -11.24 9.31
CA MET A 74 16.58 -11.34 7.86
C MET A 74 15.37 -10.76 7.15
N TYR A 75 14.25 -10.60 7.85
CA TYR A 75 12.98 -10.17 7.26
C TYR A 75 12.58 -8.75 7.67
N GLY A 76 13.57 -7.95 8.11
CA GLY A 76 13.41 -6.53 8.38
C GLY A 76 12.57 -6.20 9.61
N HIS A 77 12.43 -4.90 9.84
CA HIS A 77 11.73 -4.33 10.98
C HIS A 77 10.81 -3.20 10.50
N ALA A 78 9.52 -3.40 10.55
CA ALA A 78 8.52 -2.39 10.23
C ALA A 78 8.28 -1.45 11.41
N LEU A 79 8.30 -0.13 11.17
CA LEU A 79 7.78 0.88 12.07
C LEU A 79 6.42 1.36 11.56
N LEU A 80 5.42 1.36 12.42
CA LEU A 80 4.09 1.92 12.16
C LEU A 80 3.89 3.14 13.07
N VAL A 81 3.77 4.32 12.48
CA VAL A 81 3.42 5.56 13.19
C VAL A 81 1.93 5.78 12.96
N CYS A 82 1.12 5.24 13.88
CA CYS A 82 -0.33 5.13 13.71
C CYS A 82 -1.04 5.30 15.05
N GLY A 83 -2.23 5.90 15.00
CA GLY A 83 -3.04 6.16 16.17
C GLY A 83 -2.70 7.49 16.85
N SER A 84 -3.71 8.03 17.47
CA SER A 84 -3.67 9.20 18.35
C SER A 84 -4.70 8.98 19.47
N ARG A 85 -4.80 9.92 20.41
CA ARG A 85 -5.77 9.82 21.50
C ARG A 85 -7.19 9.59 20.98
N GLY A 86 -7.79 8.46 21.39
CA GLY A 86 -9.13 8.02 20.95
C GLY A 86 -9.15 7.28 19.61
N MET A 87 -7.99 7.07 18.96
CA MET A 87 -7.88 6.35 17.70
C MET A 87 -6.88 5.17 17.73
N PRO A 88 -6.80 4.39 18.83
CA PRO A 88 -5.88 3.26 18.92
C PRO A 88 -6.23 2.12 17.95
N GLY A 89 -7.50 2.03 17.50
CA GLY A 89 -7.95 0.99 16.58
C GLY A 89 -7.18 0.96 15.27
N ALA A 90 -6.80 2.13 14.72
CA ALA A 90 -5.97 2.23 13.52
C ALA A 90 -4.58 1.60 13.72
N ALA A 91 -3.98 1.83 14.89
CA ALA A 91 -2.69 1.24 15.27
C ALA A 91 -2.80 -0.30 15.42
N VAL A 92 -3.89 -0.79 16.03
CA VAL A 92 -4.16 -2.23 16.19
C VAL A 92 -4.29 -2.91 14.82
N LEU A 93 -5.12 -2.36 13.93
CA LEU A 93 -5.34 -2.94 12.59
C LEU A 93 -4.06 -2.96 11.74
N SER A 94 -3.32 -1.85 11.74
CA SER A 94 -2.05 -1.78 11.02
C SER A 94 -1.00 -2.75 11.59
N ALA A 95 -0.91 -2.87 12.93
CA ALA A 95 0.01 -3.80 13.59
C ALA A 95 -0.29 -5.25 13.23
N GLY A 96 -1.56 -5.65 13.33
CA GLY A 96 -2.00 -7.00 13.00
C GLY A 96 -1.67 -7.38 11.56
N ALA A 97 -1.96 -6.47 10.62
CA ALA A 97 -1.68 -6.69 9.21
C ALA A 97 -0.17 -6.77 8.91
N ALA A 98 0.65 -5.91 9.53
CA ALA A 98 2.10 -5.97 9.39
C ALA A 98 2.68 -7.29 9.90
N LEU A 99 2.17 -7.82 11.01
CA LEU A 99 2.58 -9.13 11.54
C LEU A 99 2.23 -10.27 10.57
N ARG A 100 1.16 -10.14 9.78
CA ARG A 100 0.76 -11.13 8.76
C ARG A 100 1.53 -11.03 7.44
N SER A 101 2.32 -9.96 7.21
CA SER A 101 3.10 -9.77 5.97
C SER A 101 4.32 -10.67 5.84
N GLY A 102 4.69 -11.36 6.92
CA GLY A 102 5.91 -12.16 7.01
C GLY A 102 7.17 -11.35 7.31
N CYS A 103 7.08 -10.06 7.66
CA CYS A 103 8.24 -9.31 8.17
C CYS A 103 8.72 -9.86 9.52
N GLY A 104 9.97 -9.59 9.87
CA GLY A 104 10.61 -10.18 11.03
C GLY A 104 10.22 -9.54 12.36
N LEU A 105 10.05 -8.22 12.37
CA LEU A 105 9.75 -7.43 13.56
C LEU A 105 8.78 -6.29 13.20
N VAL A 106 7.89 -5.97 14.12
CA VAL A 106 6.95 -4.84 14.02
C VAL A 106 7.06 -4.00 15.29
N THR A 107 7.22 -2.70 15.13
CA THR A 107 7.07 -1.72 16.21
C THR A 107 5.97 -0.73 15.84
N VAL A 108 5.10 -0.43 16.79
CA VAL A 108 4.09 0.62 16.67
C VAL A 108 4.51 1.79 17.52
N HIS A 109 4.59 2.98 16.93
CA HIS A 109 4.81 4.25 17.62
C HIS A 109 3.47 4.97 17.74
N LEU A 110 3.07 5.23 18.99
CA LEU A 110 1.77 5.81 19.34
C LEU A 110 1.82 6.49 20.72
N PRO A 111 0.82 7.33 21.07
CA PRO A 111 0.71 7.88 22.43
C PRO A 111 0.74 6.83 23.52
N GLU A 112 1.45 7.10 24.62
CA GLU A 112 1.55 6.17 25.77
C GLU A 112 0.17 5.78 26.32
N SER A 113 -0.77 6.72 26.34
CA SER A 113 -2.16 6.47 26.80
C SER A 113 -2.90 5.41 25.96
N GLU A 114 -2.48 5.21 24.71
CA GLU A 114 -3.17 4.34 23.75
C GLU A 114 -2.44 3.00 23.51
N ARG A 115 -1.39 2.67 24.27
CA ARG A 115 -0.57 1.47 24.06
C ARG A 115 -1.29 0.16 24.31
N PHE A 116 -2.15 0.12 25.34
CA PHE A 116 -2.75 -1.11 25.84
C PHE A 116 -3.54 -1.91 24.78
N PRO A 117 -4.36 -1.29 23.89
CA PRO A 117 -5.04 -2.03 22.83
C PRO A 117 -4.08 -2.79 21.89
N VAL A 118 -2.91 -2.23 21.56
CA VAL A 118 -1.91 -2.91 20.71
C VAL A 118 -1.29 -4.08 21.47
N GLU A 119 -0.84 -3.86 22.71
CA GLU A 119 -0.20 -4.88 23.55
C GLU A 119 -1.15 -6.05 23.85
N ALA A 120 -2.45 -5.75 24.07
CA ALA A 120 -3.46 -6.76 24.36
C ALA A 120 -3.83 -7.63 23.15
N ASN A 121 -3.93 -7.05 21.95
CA ASN A 121 -4.33 -7.78 20.74
C ASN A 121 -3.15 -8.45 20.03
N PHE A 122 -1.97 -7.82 20.05
CA PHE A 122 -0.79 -8.28 19.33
C PHE A 122 0.48 -8.21 20.18
N PRO A 123 0.65 -9.12 21.15
CA PRO A 123 1.81 -9.11 22.08
C PRO A 123 3.15 -9.33 21.36
N SER A 124 3.14 -9.74 20.10
CA SER A 124 4.35 -9.87 19.27
C SER A 124 4.80 -8.53 18.67
N ALA A 125 3.95 -7.50 18.66
CA ALA A 125 4.32 -6.17 18.27
C ALA A 125 5.00 -5.44 19.46
N MET A 126 6.10 -4.79 19.18
CA MET A 126 6.74 -3.89 20.14
C MET A 126 6.04 -2.53 20.08
N VAL A 127 6.12 -1.78 21.17
CA VAL A 127 5.63 -0.39 21.20
C VAL A 127 6.77 0.59 21.43
N SER A 128 6.67 1.74 20.80
CA SER A 128 7.48 2.94 21.03
C SER A 128 6.51 4.05 21.40
N LEU A 129 6.75 4.75 22.48
CA LEU A 129 5.75 5.61 23.09
C LEU A 129 6.08 7.09 22.83
N ASP A 130 5.08 7.83 22.40
CA ASP A 130 5.07 9.28 22.40
C ASP A 130 4.45 9.76 23.72
N THR A 131 5.07 10.72 24.37
CA THR A 131 4.58 11.28 25.65
C THR A 131 3.38 12.18 25.48
N ALA A 132 3.12 12.66 24.26
CA ALA A 132 1.96 13.48 23.93
C ALA A 132 0.74 12.61 23.57
N ASP A 133 -0.38 13.26 23.27
CA ASP A 133 -1.63 12.64 22.86
C ASP A 133 -1.74 12.40 21.34
N CYS A 134 -0.70 12.77 20.60
CA CYS A 134 -0.54 12.59 19.16
C CYS A 134 0.95 12.37 18.82
N PHE A 135 1.26 12.11 17.56
CA PHE A 135 2.64 11.97 17.10
C PHE A 135 3.37 13.30 17.16
N THR A 136 4.42 13.41 17.99
CA THR A 136 5.20 14.64 18.20
C THR A 136 6.71 14.42 18.15
N GLU A 137 7.19 13.19 18.31
CA GLU A 137 8.61 12.88 18.33
C GLU A 137 8.91 11.54 17.62
N LEU A 138 10.10 11.44 17.05
CA LEU A 138 10.55 10.18 16.45
C LEU A 138 10.97 9.18 17.54
N PRO A 139 10.81 7.85 17.31
CA PRO A 139 11.44 6.85 18.17
C PRO A 139 12.92 7.12 18.40
N ALA A 140 13.40 6.89 19.61
CA ALA A 140 14.78 7.22 20.02
C ALA A 140 15.87 6.57 19.14
N ASP A 141 15.62 5.37 18.61
CA ASP A 141 16.53 4.69 17.67
C ASP A 141 15.78 4.30 16.39
N MET A 142 15.85 5.19 15.43
CA MET A 142 15.29 5.00 14.09
C MET A 142 16.12 4.06 13.20
N THR A 143 17.37 3.78 13.55
CA THR A 143 18.31 3.05 12.66
C THR A 143 17.97 1.59 12.48
N ARG A 144 17.15 1.03 13.35
CA ARG A 144 16.71 -0.37 13.33
C ARG A 144 15.62 -0.66 12.31
N TYR A 145 14.89 0.38 11.84
CA TYR A 145 13.72 0.19 10.98
C TYR A 145 14.12 0.17 9.50
N THR A 146 13.60 -0.81 8.78
CA THR A 146 13.85 -1.00 7.35
C THR A 146 12.72 -0.45 6.47
N ALA A 147 11.53 -0.24 7.06
CA ALA A 147 10.40 0.44 6.43
C ALA A 147 9.54 1.16 7.48
N VAL A 148 8.85 2.22 7.06
CA VAL A 148 7.98 3.03 7.90
C VAL A 148 6.62 3.17 7.23
N GLY A 149 5.54 2.86 7.96
CA GLY A 149 4.15 3.18 7.59
C GLY A 149 3.63 4.30 8.49
N ILE A 150 2.96 5.29 7.91
CA ILE A 150 2.45 6.43 8.67
C ILE A 150 1.12 6.94 8.15
N GLY A 151 0.26 7.36 9.09
CA GLY A 151 -0.90 8.19 8.78
C GLY A 151 -2.23 7.70 9.34
N CYS A 152 -2.38 6.40 9.58
CA CYS A 152 -3.63 5.80 10.04
C CYS A 152 -4.00 6.30 11.46
N GLY A 153 -5.13 7.01 11.58
CA GLY A 153 -5.62 7.53 12.85
C GLY A 153 -4.68 8.53 13.55
N LEU A 154 -3.86 9.24 12.77
CA LEU A 154 -2.81 10.10 13.33
C LEU A 154 -3.33 11.47 13.78
N GLY A 155 -4.44 11.93 13.20
CA GLY A 155 -4.91 13.30 13.32
C GLY A 155 -4.08 14.29 12.50
N GLN A 156 -4.42 15.58 12.62
CA GLN A 156 -3.77 16.65 11.86
C GLN A 156 -3.36 17.82 12.78
N ASP A 157 -2.90 17.51 13.98
CA ASP A 157 -2.35 18.51 14.91
C ASP A 157 -1.08 19.14 14.30
N SER A 158 -0.83 20.43 14.57
CA SER A 158 0.35 21.11 14.04
C SER A 158 1.67 20.48 14.51
N ARG A 159 1.72 19.95 15.72
CA ARG A 159 2.88 19.21 16.25
C ARG A 159 3.14 17.94 15.44
N THR A 160 2.06 17.27 15.00
CA THR A 160 2.17 16.08 14.13
C THR A 160 2.68 16.42 12.74
N VAL A 161 2.34 17.62 12.21
CA VAL A 161 2.89 18.11 10.93
C VAL A 161 4.40 18.33 11.04
N GLU A 162 4.87 18.94 12.14
CA GLU A 162 6.31 19.17 12.40
C GLU A 162 7.06 17.84 12.57
N ALA A 163 6.51 16.90 13.32
CA ALA A 163 7.09 15.56 13.48
C ALA A 163 7.12 14.77 12.18
N LEU A 164 6.08 14.90 11.34
CA LEU A 164 6.04 14.30 9.99
C LEU A 164 7.16 14.86 9.11
N GLU A 165 7.41 16.17 9.15
CA GLU A 165 8.52 16.79 8.41
C GLU A 165 9.87 16.17 8.80
N CYS A 166 10.15 16.08 10.10
CA CYS A 166 11.37 15.43 10.61
C CYS A 166 11.47 13.95 10.16
N LEU A 167 10.37 13.19 10.18
CA LEU A 167 10.35 11.81 9.76
C LEU A 167 10.63 11.65 8.26
N LEU A 168 10.00 12.47 7.43
CA LEU A 168 10.23 12.47 5.98
C LEU A 168 11.68 12.79 5.64
N GLU A 169 12.28 13.81 6.26
CA GLU A 169 13.68 14.17 6.07
C GLU A 169 14.63 13.02 6.48
N TRP A 170 14.35 12.41 7.64
CA TRP A 170 15.14 11.28 8.12
C TRP A 170 15.08 10.11 7.13
N CYS A 171 13.87 9.69 6.74
CA CYS A 171 13.65 8.59 5.80
C CYS A 171 14.29 8.87 4.43
N ARG A 172 14.16 10.11 3.92
CA ARG A 172 14.77 10.52 2.65
C ARG A 172 16.29 10.44 2.70
N THR A 173 16.90 10.95 3.76
CA THR A 173 18.35 10.97 3.93
C THR A 173 18.93 9.56 4.05
N ARG A 174 18.23 8.68 4.73
CA ARG A 174 18.62 7.28 4.98
C ARG A 174 18.11 6.30 3.94
N LYS A 175 17.29 6.76 2.97
CA LYS A 175 16.65 5.94 1.92
C LYS A 175 15.79 4.81 2.50
N VAL A 176 15.12 5.09 3.62
CA VAL A 176 14.16 4.16 4.22
C VAL A 176 12.86 4.19 3.43
N ARG A 177 12.33 3.01 3.13
CA ARG A 177 11.08 2.83 2.37
C ARG A 177 9.88 3.24 3.22
N MET A 178 8.88 3.88 2.59
CA MET A 178 7.70 4.37 3.32
C MET A 178 6.38 3.97 2.67
N VAL A 179 5.35 3.83 3.51
CA VAL A 179 3.93 3.88 3.13
C VAL A 179 3.31 5.09 3.80
N ILE A 180 2.62 5.92 3.03
CA ILE A 180 1.92 7.12 3.51
C ILE A 180 0.44 7.02 3.17
N ASP A 181 -0.43 7.07 4.19
CA ASP A 181 -1.89 6.95 4.05
C ASP A 181 -2.64 7.98 4.89
N ALA A 182 -3.93 8.06 4.72
CA ALA A 182 -4.90 8.74 5.58
C ALA A 182 -4.47 10.17 6.00
N ASP A 183 -4.34 10.44 7.31
CA ASP A 183 -4.04 11.79 7.81
C ASP A 183 -2.69 12.31 7.33
N ALA A 184 -1.69 11.45 7.11
CA ALA A 184 -0.42 11.88 6.55
C ALA A 184 -0.58 12.35 5.09
N LEU A 185 -1.44 11.73 4.27
CA LEU A 185 -1.79 12.23 2.93
C LEU A 185 -2.52 13.58 3.00
N ASN A 186 -3.40 13.76 4.00
CA ASN A 186 -4.09 15.02 4.22
C ASN A 186 -3.10 16.14 4.59
N MET A 187 -2.13 15.86 5.46
CA MET A 187 -1.05 16.80 5.79
C MET A 187 -0.18 17.15 4.57
N LEU A 188 0.19 16.15 3.74
CA LEU A 188 0.90 16.38 2.49
C LEU A 188 0.11 17.29 1.52
N SER A 189 -1.21 17.17 1.49
CA SER A 189 -2.06 18.00 0.62
C SER A 189 -2.14 19.44 1.09
N GLY A 190 -2.14 19.68 2.40
CA GLY A 190 -2.18 21.01 3.02
C GLY A 190 -0.83 21.73 3.04
N HIS A 191 0.27 20.99 2.95
CA HIS A 191 1.63 21.53 3.09
C HIS A 191 2.53 21.08 1.93
N THR A 192 2.54 21.85 0.83
CA THR A 192 3.31 21.51 -0.38
C THR A 192 4.81 21.38 -0.15
N GLY A 193 5.35 21.98 0.90
CA GLY A 193 6.73 21.80 1.36
C GLY A 193 7.04 20.35 1.71
N LEU A 194 6.13 19.67 2.42
CA LEU A 194 6.28 18.27 2.82
C LEU A 194 6.35 17.33 1.62
N GLN A 195 5.62 17.64 0.53
CA GLN A 195 5.68 16.81 -0.68
C GLN A 195 7.08 16.69 -1.26
N ARG A 196 7.93 17.70 -1.11
CA ARG A 196 9.34 17.70 -1.59
C ARG A 196 10.25 16.83 -0.73
N LEU A 197 9.79 16.47 0.46
CA LEU A 197 10.53 15.64 1.41
C LEU A 197 10.18 14.16 1.29
N VAL A 198 9.12 13.82 0.56
CA VAL A 198 8.71 12.43 0.35
C VAL A 198 9.87 11.63 -0.27
N PRO A 199 10.32 10.54 0.37
CA PRO A 199 11.39 9.71 -0.16
C PRO A 199 11.01 9.06 -1.50
N ALA A 200 11.94 8.96 -2.43
CA ALA A 200 11.73 8.23 -3.67
C ALA A 200 11.36 6.75 -3.39
N GLY A 201 10.40 6.22 -4.14
CA GLY A 201 9.89 4.87 -3.95
C GLY A 201 8.88 4.73 -2.80
N THR A 202 8.40 5.83 -2.20
CA THR A 202 7.30 5.80 -1.23
C THR A 202 6.02 5.24 -1.87
N ILE A 203 5.26 4.44 -1.14
CA ILE A 203 3.91 4.02 -1.55
C ILE A 203 2.90 4.99 -0.91
N LEU A 204 2.12 5.69 -1.74
CA LEU A 204 0.99 6.51 -1.30
C LEU A 204 -0.31 5.77 -1.61
N THR A 205 -1.23 5.73 -0.65
CA THR A 205 -2.47 4.93 -0.77
C THR A 205 -3.75 5.78 -0.69
N PRO A 206 -3.90 6.84 -1.53
CA PRO A 206 -5.07 7.69 -1.44
C PRO A 206 -6.35 6.98 -1.91
N HIS A 207 -7.46 7.18 -1.18
CA HIS A 207 -8.78 7.04 -1.77
C HIS A 207 -9.12 8.27 -2.62
N LEU A 208 -10.19 8.24 -3.42
CA LEU A 208 -10.52 9.33 -4.36
C LEU A 208 -10.62 10.72 -3.70
N GLY A 209 -11.09 10.79 -2.46
CA GLY A 209 -11.18 12.06 -1.72
C GLY A 209 -9.81 12.63 -1.35
N GLU A 210 -8.87 11.78 -0.91
CA GLU A 210 -7.48 12.14 -0.60
C GLU A 210 -6.72 12.50 -1.88
N LEU A 211 -6.94 11.74 -2.95
CA LEU A 211 -6.34 12.06 -4.25
C LEU A 211 -6.75 13.46 -4.74
N ARG A 212 -8.05 13.82 -4.60
CA ARG A 212 -8.52 15.18 -4.95
C ARG A 212 -7.82 16.28 -4.18
N ARG A 213 -7.53 16.07 -2.91
CA ARG A 213 -6.78 17.05 -2.12
C ARG A 213 -5.34 17.20 -2.60
N LEU A 214 -4.72 16.11 -3.05
CA LEU A 214 -3.32 16.10 -3.51
C LEU A 214 -3.11 16.66 -4.91
N VAL A 215 -4.06 16.43 -5.84
CA VAL A 215 -3.87 16.74 -7.27
C VAL A 215 -4.96 17.66 -7.86
N GLY A 216 -5.93 18.07 -7.07
CA GLY A 216 -7.07 18.86 -7.53
C GLY A 216 -8.19 17.99 -8.12
N THR A 217 -9.26 18.65 -8.59
CA THR A 217 -10.43 17.99 -9.19
C THR A 217 -10.16 17.55 -10.63
N TRP A 218 -10.91 16.58 -11.10
CA TRP A 218 -10.87 16.05 -12.47
C TRP A 218 -12.28 15.97 -13.05
N ARG A 219 -12.39 15.97 -14.36
CA ARG A 219 -13.66 15.97 -15.14
C ARG A 219 -14.22 14.55 -15.34
N ASP A 220 -13.31 13.61 -15.62
CA ASP A 220 -13.60 12.24 -15.97
C ASP A 220 -12.54 11.28 -15.42
N GLU A 221 -12.75 9.99 -15.60
CA GLU A 221 -11.85 8.96 -15.09
C GLU A 221 -10.47 8.99 -15.78
N GLU A 222 -10.40 9.33 -17.07
CA GLU A 222 -9.13 9.44 -17.80
C GLU A 222 -8.25 10.56 -17.20
N GLU A 223 -8.83 11.73 -16.94
CA GLU A 223 -8.11 12.82 -16.26
C GLU A 223 -7.69 12.43 -14.83
N MET A 224 -8.49 11.65 -14.13
CA MET A 224 -8.12 11.11 -12.82
C MET A 224 -6.87 10.22 -12.94
N LEU A 225 -6.83 9.31 -13.91
CA LEU A 225 -5.67 8.45 -14.15
C LEU A 225 -4.43 9.28 -14.50
N GLU A 226 -4.57 10.30 -15.38
CA GLU A 226 -3.47 11.21 -15.73
C GLU A 226 -2.92 11.95 -14.51
N ARG A 227 -3.79 12.46 -13.63
CA ARG A 227 -3.38 13.18 -12.41
C ARG A 227 -2.70 12.25 -11.39
N ALA A 228 -3.23 11.04 -11.22
CA ALA A 228 -2.62 10.05 -10.33
C ALA A 228 -1.22 9.63 -10.83
N ASN A 229 -1.08 9.40 -12.13
CA ASN A 229 0.22 9.11 -12.75
C ASN A 229 1.19 10.30 -12.66
N GLY A 230 0.67 11.52 -12.84
CA GLY A 230 1.45 12.75 -12.65
C GLY A 230 1.95 12.92 -11.21
N LEU A 231 1.14 12.53 -10.21
CA LEU A 231 1.55 12.50 -8.80
C LEU A 231 2.68 11.48 -8.58
N ALA A 232 2.53 10.26 -9.09
CA ALA A 232 3.54 9.20 -8.99
C ALA A 232 4.87 9.63 -9.61
N ALA A 233 4.83 10.23 -10.80
CA ALA A 233 6.03 10.73 -11.49
C ALA A 233 6.68 11.90 -10.74
N ARG A 234 5.88 12.88 -10.27
CA ARG A 234 6.38 14.08 -9.57
C ARG A 234 7.07 13.76 -8.26
N LEU A 235 6.54 12.77 -7.51
CA LEU A 235 7.09 12.36 -6.22
C LEU A 235 8.08 11.20 -6.34
N ASP A 236 8.36 10.71 -7.55
CA ASP A 236 9.16 9.51 -7.77
C ASP A 236 8.69 8.32 -6.90
N SER A 237 7.38 8.10 -6.84
CA SER A 237 6.70 7.23 -5.87
C SER A 237 5.70 6.31 -6.55
N VAL A 238 5.23 5.29 -5.83
CA VAL A 238 4.11 4.45 -6.23
C VAL A 238 2.82 5.03 -5.65
N VAL A 239 1.78 5.17 -6.47
CA VAL A 239 0.47 5.66 -6.02
C VAL A 239 -0.55 4.54 -6.19
N VAL A 240 -1.19 4.15 -5.10
CA VAL A 240 -2.31 3.20 -5.06
C VAL A 240 -3.60 3.98 -4.89
N VAL A 241 -4.35 4.17 -5.95
CA VAL A 241 -5.69 4.78 -5.86
C VAL A 241 -6.68 3.72 -5.41
N LYS A 242 -7.14 3.84 -4.15
CA LYS A 242 -8.07 2.88 -3.54
C LYS A 242 -9.48 3.00 -4.13
N GLY A 243 -10.08 1.87 -4.48
CA GLY A 243 -11.43 1.77 -5.02
C GLY A 243 -11.82 0.32 -5.33
N PRO A 244 -13.00 0.07 -5.93
CA PRO A 244 -13.44 -1.28 -6.29
C PRO A 244 -12.43 -2.03 -7.17
N ASN A 245 -11.74 -1.31 -8.05
CA ASN A 245 -10.62 -1.81 -8.84
C ASN A 245 -9.40 -0.92 -8.55
N SER A 246 -8.82 -1.09 -7.37
CA SER A 246 -7.67 -0.27 -6.96
C SER A 246 -6.60 -0.24 -8.05
N ALA A 247 -6.15 0.97 -8.41
CA ALA A 247 -5.17 1.17 -9.48
C ALA A 247 -3.80 1.51 -8.91
N VAL A 248 -2.77 0.77 -9.31
CA VAL A 248 -1.37 0.96 -8.90
C VAL A 248 -0.62 1.66 -10.02
N PHE A 249 -0.18 2.88 -9.75
CA PHE A 249 0.64 3.70 -10.64
C PHE A 249 2.09 3.58 -10.21
N ASN A 250 2.91 3.04 -11.07
CA ASN A 250 4.35 3.05 -10.91
C ASN A 250 4.96 4.15 -11.80
N ARG A 251 6.02 4.79 -11.36
CA ARG A 251 6.79 5.89 -12.00
C ARG A 251 6.97 5.84 -13.54
N GLY A 252 6.25 4.97 -14.22
CA GLY A 252 6.28 4.71 -15.65
C GLY A 252 4.93 4.93 -16.30
N LYS A 253 4.83 4.46 -17.55
CA LYS A 253 3.60 4.47 -18.35
C LYS A 253 2.83 3.16 -18.21
N CYS A 254 2.75 2.61 -16.98
CA CYS A 254 2.03 1.39 -16.70
C CYS A 254 1.13 1.56 -15.48
N VAL A 255 -0.11 1.13 -15.62
CA VAL A 255 -1.11 1.11 -14.54
C VAL A 255 -1.63 -0.30 -14.38
N VAL A 256 -1.52 -0.83 -13.16
CA VAL A 256 -1.99 -2.16 -12.82
C VAL A 256 -3.26 -2.04 -11.99
N PHE A 257 -4.33 -2.67 -12.44
CA PHE A 257 -5.61 -2.70 -11.75
C PHE A 257 -5.76 -3.99 -10.94
N ASN A 258 -6.34 -3.86 -9.77
CA ASN A 258 -6.67 -4.99 -8.92
C ASN A 258 -8.05 -5.56 -9.31
N SER A 259 -8.14 -6.88 -9.38
CA SER A 259 -9.37 -7.62 -9.70
C SER A 259 -9.99 -8.33 -8.49
N THR A 260 -9.36 -8.26 -7.31
CA THR A 260 -9.79 -8.92 -6.07
C THR A 260 -10.44 -7.93 -5.12
N GLY A 261 -11.20 -8.43 -4.16
CA GLY A 261 -11.93 -7.63 -3.18
C GLY A 261 -13.39 -7.40 -3.57
N ASN A 262 -14.19 -6.99 -2.61
CA ASN A 262 -15.62 -6.84 -2.73
C ASN A 262 -16.16 -5.65 -1.94
N GLY A 263 -17.45 -5.34 -2.11
CA GLY A 263 -18.12 -4.21 -1.44
C GLY A 263 -18.15 -4.27 0.08
N GLY A 264 -18.01 -5.45 0.68
CA GLY A 264 -17.93 -5.63 2.14
C GLY A 264 -16.70 -4.98 2.77
N MET A 265 -15.64 -4.74 1.97
CA MET A 265 -14.42 -4.05 2.40
C MET A 265 -14.61 -2.52 2.54
N ALA A 266 -15.72 -1.97 2.09
CA ALA A 266 -16.02 -0.53 2.20
C ALA A 266 -16.43 -0.14 3.64
N LYS A 267 -15.55 -0.40 4.59
CA LYS A 267 -15.71 -0.14 6.04
C LYS A 267 -14.48 0.56 6.60
N GLY A 268 -14.67 1.30 7.71
CA GLY A 268 -13.54 1.92 8.42
C GLY A 268 -12.51 0.88 8.84
N GLY A 269 -11.23 1.19 8.68
CA GLY A 269 -10.12 0.30 9.06
C GLY A 269 -9.54 -0.57 7.94
N SER A 270 -10.25 -0.78 6.82
CA SER A 270 -9.73 -1.55 5.68
C SER A 270 -8.41 -0.96 5.13
N GLY A 271 -8.33 0.38 5.06
CA GLY A 271 -7.12 1.11 4.67
C GLY A 271 -5.98 0.91 5.66
N ASP A 272 -6.29 0.90 6.97
CA ASP A 272 -5.30 0.71 8.03
C ASP A 272 -4.65 -0.68 7.93
N VAL A 273 -5.45 -1.70 7.62
CA VAL A 273 -4.97 -3.07 7.34
C VAL A 273 -4.05 -3.06 6.11
N LEU A 274 -4.45 -2.41 5.01
CA LEU A 274 -3.62 -2.32 3.81
C LEU A 274 -2.28 -1.62 4.09
N THR A 275 -2.29 -0.50 4.82
CA THR A 275 -1.10 0.25 5.19
C THR A 275 -0.13 -0.58 6.01
N GLY A 276 -0.62 -1.30 7.03
CA GLY A 276 0.18 -2.21 7.83
C GLY A 276 0.80 -3.32 6.99
N PHE A 277 0.01 -3.96 6.14
CA PHE A 277 0.46 -5.05 5.29
C PHE A 277 1.54 -4.60 4.28
N LEU A 278 1.33 -3.48 3.59
CA LEU A 278 2.30 -2.88 2.68
C LEU A 278 3.61 -2.52 3.39
N THR A 279 3.52 -1.94 4.59
CA THR A 279 4.71 -1.59 5.38
C THR A 279 5.51 -2.82 5.73
N GLY A 280 4.85 -3.90 6.14
CA GLY A 280 5.50 -5.16 6.43
C GLY A 280 6.15 -5.81 5.19
N LEU A 281 5.52 -5.74 4.01
CA LEU A 281 6.12 -6.19 2.76
C LEU A 281 7.37 -5.37 2.39
N LEU A 282 7.31 -4.03 2.53
CA LEU A 282 8.49 -3.18 2.33
C LEU A 282 9.60 -3.53 3.32
N ALA A 283 9.28 -3.74 4.60
CA ALA A 283 10.25 -4.13 5.62
C ALA A 283 10.92 -5.46 5.27
N ARG A 284 10.18 -6.42 4.75
CA ARG A 284 10.67 -7.72 4.25
C ARG A 284 11.58 -7.59 3.00
N GLY A 285 11.72 -6.39 2.45
CA GLY A 285 12.63 -6.11 1.33
C GLY A 285 12.01 -6.28 -0.05
N TYR A 286 10.69 -6.27 -0.17
CA TYR A 286 10.04 -6.12 -1.48
C TYR A 286 10.28 -4.72 -2.04
N GLU A 287 10.49 -4.62 -3.36
CA GLU A 287 10.53 -3.33 -4.02
C GLU A 287 9.14 -2.66 -3.97
N PRO A 288 9.05 -1.31 -3.93
CA PRO A 288 7.79 -0.62 -3.69
C PRO A 288 6.66 -0.96 -4.68
N ASP A 289 6.99 -1.11 -5.96
CA ASP A 289 6.04 -1.50 -7.01
C ASP A 289 5.51 -2.93 -6.78
N VAL A 290 6.41 -3.85 -6.47
CA VAL A 290 6.06 -5.24 -6.15
C VAL A 290 5.21 -5.31 -4.88
N ALA A 291 5.62 -4.60 -3.82
CA ALA A 291 4.88 -4.55 -2.56
C ALA A 291 3.47 -3.99 -2.77
N ALA A 292 3.32 -2.93 -3.58
CA ALA A 292 2.02 -2.33 -3.85
C ALA A 292 1.09 -3.30 -4.60
N VAL A 293 1.56 -3.91 -5.68
CA VAL A 293 0.76 -4.86 -6.48
C VAL A 293 0.39 -6.09 -5.64
N LEU A 294 1.37 -6.73 -5.02
CA LEU A 294 1.19 -7.91 -4.18
C LEU A 294 0.26 -7.61 -3.00
N GLY A 295 0.50 -6.49 -2.32
CA GLY A 295 -0.26 -6.10 -1.14
C GLY A 295 -1.72 -5.79 -1.44
N VAL A 296 -2.00 -5.05 -2.51
CA VAL A 296 -3.38 -4.73 -2.91
C VAL A 296 -4.13 -5.99 -3.33
N PHE A 297 -3.48 -6.87 -4.09
CA PHE A 297 -4.10 -8.14 -4.53
C PHE A 297 -4.45 -9.05 -3.35
N LEU A 298 -3.48 -9.33 -2.48
CA LEU A 298 -3.69 -10.21 -1.33
C LEU A 298 -4.66 -9.62 -0.30
N HIS A 299 -4.68 -8.30 -0.12
CA HIS A 299 -5.67 -7.61 0.71
C HIS A 299 -7.08 -7.79 0.14
N GLY A 300 -7.24 -7.71 -1.19
CA GLY A 300 -8.51 -7.99 -1.85
C GLY A 300 -8.94 -9.46 -1.68
N VAL A 301 -8.02 -10.41 -1.88
CA VAL A 301 -8.29 -11.85 -1.64
C VAL A 301 -8.71 -12.10 -0.19
N ALA A 302 -8.05 -11.47 0.78
CA ALA A 302 -8.46 -11.55 2.19
C ALA A 302 -9.88 -11.04 2.39
N GLY A 303 -10.26 -9.96 1.71
CA GLY A 303 -11.62 -9.44 1.70
C GLY A 303 -12.64 -10.41 1.09
N ASP A 304 -12.28 -11.07 -0.01
CA ASP A 304 -13.16 -12.06 -0.65
C ASP A 304 -13.39 -13.27 0.25
N LYS A 305 -12.34 -13.79 0.89
CA LYS A 305 -12.45 -14.86 1.88
C LYS A 305 -13.28 -14.47 3.10
N ALA A 306 -13.08 -13.25 3.61
CA ALA A 306 -13.88 -12.74 4.72
C ALA A 306 -15.37 -12.64 4.34
N ALA A 307 -15.68 -12.19 3.12
CA ALA A 307 -17.05 -12.13 2.62
C ALA A 307 -17.66 -13.52 2.38
N GLU A 308 -16.87 -14.51 1.96
CA GLU A 308 -17.31 -15.89 1.86
C GLU A 308 -17.70 -16.48 3.22
N TYR A 309 -16.93 -16.14 4.26
CA TYR A 309 -17.15 -16.68 5.61
C TYR A 309 -18.25 -15.93 6.38
N TYR A 310 -18.24 -14.59 6.39
CA TYR A 310 -19.13 -13.76 7.20
C TYR A 310 -20.26 -13.11 6.40
N GLY A 311 -20.23 -13.18 5.07
CA GLY A 311 -21.03 -12.34 4.19
C GLY A 311 -20.50 -10.89 4.13
N MET A 312 -20.78 -10.17 3.04
CA MET A 312 -20.32 -8.79 2.83
C MET A 312 -20.82 -7.84 3.94
N GLU A 313 -22.02 -8.04 4.44
CA GLU A 313 -22.60 -7.21 5.51
C GLU A 313 -21.97 -7.52 6.88
N GLY A 314 -21.68 -8.80 7.16
CA GLY A 314 -21.20 -9.27 8.46
C GLY A 314 -19.71 -9.08 8.68
N MET A 315 -18.89 -9.11 7.63
CA MET A 315 -17.43 -8.95 7.74
C MET A 315 -17.05 -7.56 8.26
N ASN A 316 -15.88 -7.46 8.92
CA ASN A 316 -15.30 -6.20 9.36
C ASN A 316 -13.79 -6.14 9.04
N SER A 317 -13.14 -5.00 9.28
CA SER A 317 -11.74 -4.80 8.91
C SER A 317 -10.76 -5.66 9.72
N ALA A 318 -11.12 -6.08 10.94
CA ALA A 318 -10.27 -6.96 11.73
C ALA A 318 -10.22 -8.37 11.14
N ASP A 319 -11.31 -8.83 10.52
CA ASP A 319 -11.37 -10.14 9.87
C ASP A 319 -10.34 -10.26 8.75
N LEU A 320 -10.07 -9.16 8.02
CA LEU A 320 -9.06 -9.13 6.96
C LEU A 320 -7.68 -9.59 7.44
N ILE A 321 -7.33 -9.31 8.70
CA ILE A 321 -6.02 -9.66 9.26
C ILE A 321 -5.81 -11.18 9.28
N ASP A 322 -6.83 -11.94 9.65
CA ASP A 322 -6.75 -13.39 9.69
C ASP A 322 -6.75 -13.99 8.29
N PHE A 323 -7.60 -13.47 7.40
CA PHE A 323 -7.65 -13.92 6.01
C PHE A 323 -6.45 -13.50 5.16
N LEU A 324 -5.66 -12.48 5.57
CA LEU A 324 -4.35 -12.21 4.97
C LEU A 324 -3.38 -13.39 5.08
N ALA A 325 -3.41 -14.10 6.22
CA ALA A 325 -2.59 -15.30 6.40
C ALA A 325 -3.01 -16.42 5.42
N GLU A 326 -4.32 -16.58 5.21
CA GLU A 326 -4.84 -17.56 4.24
C GLU A 326 -4.53 -17.16 2.80
N ALA A 327 -4.67 -15.87 2.47
CA ALA A 327 -4.33 -15.35 1.14
C ALA A 327 -2.84 -15.58 0.81
N LEU A 328 -1.94 -15.35 1.77
CA LEU A 328 -0.51 -15.64 1.60
C LEU A 328 -0.24 -17.14 1.42
N LYS A 329 -0.92 -18.00 2.18
CA LYS A 329 -0.78 -19.47 2.07
C LYS A 329 -1.11 -19.98 0.66
N GLU A 330 -2.04 -19.34 -0.05
CA GLU A 330 -2.38 -19.72 -1.43
C GLU A 330 -1.27 -19.39 -2.45
N THR A 331 -0.26 -18.62 -2.03
CA THR A 331 0.90 -18.30 -2.87
C THR A 331 2.07 -19.26 -2.70
N GLU A 332 2.03 -20.12 -1.67
CA GLU A 332 3.01 -21.16 -1.38
C GLU A 332 2.73 -22.44 -2.20
#